data_a63675a3f23cf8bd352488ac613cf067
#
_entry.id   a63675a3f23cf8bd352488ac613cf067
#
_cell.length_a   1.000
_cell.length_b   1.000
_cell.length_c   1.000
_cell.angle_alpha   90.00
_cell.angle_beta   90.00
_cell.angle_gamma   90.00
#
_symmetry.space_group_name_H-M   'P 1'
#
loop_
_entity.id
_entity.type
_entity.pdbx_description
1 polymer ?
#
loop_
_entity_poly.entity_id
_entity_poly.type
_entity_poly.pdbx_seq_one_letter_code
_entity_poly.pdbx_strand_id
1 'polypeptide(L)'
;MAAVVVIYYLLPKNNWRKVFLLGASYYFYACFDLTMLPILLAVTGVAYVYGRVREKQIPNRDQNGNNSDNQQSGKGLLAGTIVLLLLPLLAFKYLDFIMGSTADMLSLASLTVEMPDFELFLPIGISFYTFMAVGYVVDVYKGKVPAVKNLFDFALFVGFFPQIASGPIGRAGQLIPQLKTTQPLLYKNLSAGVKMMLWGFFMKLVVGDRAGIYVDTVFGGYMHHNGVSLMIATFMYTIQIYCDYAGYSLIAIGAARTMGIELMENFHRPYFATSVADFWRKWHISLSTWFRDYVYFPCGGSRCGQFKTYRNLMITFLVSGLWHGAAYNFILWGVSRCKSNIWKDITAC
;
A
#
# COMPACT_ATOMS: atom_id res chain seq x y z
N MET A 1 -18.18 12.46 -5.52
CA MET A 1 -17.57 11.87 -6.74
C MET A 1 -18.16 12.46 -8.03
N ALA A 2 -19.47 12.43 -8.24
CA ALA A 2 -20.08 12.98 -9.48
C ALA A 2 -19.67 14.42 -9.77
N ALA A 3 -19.77 15.31 -8.78
CA ALA A 3 -19.34 16.71 -8.93
C ALA A 3 -17.86 16.84 -9.35
N VAL A 4 -16.97 16.02 -8.77
CA VAL A 4 -15.54 16.03 -9.13
C VAL A 4 -15.35 15.66 -10.60
N VAL A 5 -16.02 14.62 -11.09
CA VAL A 5 -15.93 14.19 -12.50
C VAL A 5 -16.44 15.27 -13.44
N VAL A 6 -17.60 15.87 -13.13
CA VAL A 6 -18.17 16.94 -13.94
C VAL A 6 -17.23 18.13 -14.03
N ILE A 7 -16.76 18.66 -12.89
CA ILE A 7 -15.85 19.81 -12.87
C ILE A 7 -14.53 19.47 -13.58
N TYR A 8 -13.99 18.26 -13.37
CA TYR A 8 -12.76 17.81 -14.02
C TYR A 8 -12.83 17.91 -15.55
N TYR A 9 -13.95 17.48 -16.15
CA TYR A 9 -14.10 17.53 -17.60
C TYR A 9 -14.51 18.92 -18.13
N LEU A 10 -15.13 19.75 -17.31
CA LEU A 10 -15.43 21.14 -17.68
C LEU A 10 -14.17 22.03 -17.77
N LEU A 11 -13.11 21.65 -17.05
CA LEU A 11 -11.85 22.38 -17.07
C LEU A 11 -11.09 22.16 -18.39
N PRO A 12 -10.79 23.25 -19.17
CA PRO A 12 -10.28 23.11 -20.53
C PRO A 12 -8.80 22.71 -20.60
N LYS A 13 -7.99 23.15 -19.61
CA LYS A 13 -6.55 22.96 -19.59
C LYS A 13 -6.13 21.90 -18.58
N ASN A 14 -5.19 21.02 -18.94
CA ASN A 14 -4.69 19.96 -18.06
C ASN A 14 -4.13 20.50 -16.73
N ASN A 15 -3.47 21.64 -16.74
CA ASN A 15 -2.95 22.23 -15.50
C ASN A 15 -4.07 22.60 -14.53
N TRP A 16 -5.21 23.12 -14.99
CA TRP A 16 -6.38 23.38 -14.14
C TRP A 16 -6.99 22.11 -13.61
N ARG A 17 -7.06 21.04 -14.44
CA ARG A 17 -7.52 19.71 -14.01
C ARG A 17 -6.64 19.14 -12.90
N LYS A 18 -5.30 19.24 -13.03
CA LYS A 18 -4.35 18.80 -12.01
C LYS A 18 -4.49 19.56 -10.69
N VAL A 19 -4.56 20.89 -10.76
CA VAL A 19 -4.73 21.73 -9.58
C VAL A 19 -6.06 21.42 -8.88
N PHE A 20 -7.13 21.27 -9.65
CA PHE A 20 -8.43 20.88 -9.13
C PHE A 20 -8.40 19.50 -8.46
N LEU A 21 -7.82 18.49 -9.12
CA LEU A 21 -7.68 17.14 -8.54
C LEU A 21 -6.81 17.15 -7.29
N LEU A 22 -5.74 17.94 -7.27
CA LEU A 22 -4.91 18.11 -6.08
C LEU A 22 -5.73 18.72 -4.94
N GLY A 23 -6.43 19.83 -5.18
CA GLY A 23 -7.32 20.43 -4.19
C GLY A 23 -8.39 19.47 -3.69
N ALA A 24 -9.07 18.75 -4.59
CA ALA A 24 -10.06 17.73 -4.25
C ALA A 24 -9.46 16.58 -3.42
N SER A 25 -8.23 16.16 -3.73
CA SER A 25 -7.53 15.09 -2.99
C SER A 25 -7.17 15.51 -1.58
N TYR A 26 -6.62 16.69 -1.42
CA TYR A 26 -6.28 17.21 -0.09
C TYR A 26 -7.52 17.57 0.73
N TYR A 27 -8.58 18.09 0.10
CA TYR A 27 -9.87 18.29 0.73
C TYR A 27 -10.47 16.97 1.21
N PHE A 28 -10.46 15.93 0.35
CA PHE A 28 -10.92 14.59 0.73
C PHE A 28 -10.15 14.05 1.94
N TYR A 29 -8.83 14.20 1.96
CA TYR A 29 -8.00 13.76 3.09
C TYR A 29 -8.31 14.55 4.37
N ALA A 30 -8.42 15.87 4.27
CA ALA A 30 -8.73 16.75 5.38
C ALA A 30 -10.13 16.52 5.99
N CYS A 31 -11.09 15.99 5.20
CA CYS A 31 -12.41 15.60 5.71
C CYS A 31 -12.35 14.41 6.68
N PHE A 32 -11.33 13.58 6.62
CA PHE A 32 -11.13 12.50 7.60
C PHE A 32 -10.45 13.04 8.86
N ASP A 33 -9.32 13.70 8.69
CA ASP A 33 -8.58 14.28 9.79
C ASP A 33 -7.62 15.38 9.29
N LEU A 34 -7.95 16.62 9.61
CA LEU A 34 -7.12 17.77 9.23
C LEU A 34 -5.76 17.77 9.96
N THR A 35 -5.70 17.21 11.17
CA THR A 35 -4.47 17.19 12.00
C THR A 35 -3.40 16.28 11.40
N MET A 36 -3.78 15.31 10.56
CA MET A 36 -2.88 14.35 9.92
C MET A 36 -2.38 14.82 8.54
N LEU A 37 -2.94 15.91 8.00
CA LEU A 37 -2.52 16.49 6.72
C LEU A 37 -1.03 16.89 6.69
N PRO A 38 -0.43 17.47 7.74
CA PRO A 38 1.01 17.79 7.77
C PRO A 38 1.90 16.56 7.54
N ILE A 39 1.50 15.37 7.98
CA ILE A 39 2.26 14.12 7.80
C ILE A 39 2.30 13.74 6.32
N LEU A 40 1.16 13.78 5.63
CA LEU A 40 1.09 13.55 4.19
C LEU A 40 1.97 14.55 3.42
N LEU A 41 1.94 15.84 3.81
CA LEU A 41 2.77 16.89 3.22
C LEU A 41 4.26 16.64 3.48
N ALA A 42 4.63 16.24 4.70
CA ALA A 42 6.02 15.95 5.07
C ALA A 42 6.57 14.76 4.26
N VAL A 43 5.84 13.64 4.19
CA VAL A 43 6.23 12.46 3.39
C VAL A 43 6.36 12.83 1.91
N THR A 44 5.42 13.60 1.38
CA THR A 44 5.46 14.10 0.01
C THR A 44 6.69 14.99 -0.23
N GLY A 45 6.95 15.94 0.67
CA GLY A 45 8.09 16.86 0.59
C GLY A 45 9.44 16.15 0.64
N VAL A 46 9.62 15.23 1.59
CA VAL A 46 10.85 14.44 1.75
C VAL A 46 11.17 13.65 0.48
N ALA A 47 10.18 12.92 -0.05
CA ALA A 47 10.37 12.10 -1.26
C ALA A 47 10.63 12.98 -2.50
N TYR A 48 9.94 14.11 -2.64
CA TYR A 48 10.17 15.07 -3.72
C TYR A 48 11.58 15.66 -3.68
N VAL A 49 12.02 16.15 -2.50
CA VAL A 49 13.35 16.74 -2.32
C VAL A 49 14.44 15.71 -2.65
N TYR A 50 14.27 14.46 -2.18
CA TYR A 50 15.20 13.39 -2.56
C TYR A 50 15.34 13.25 -4.08
N GLY A 51 14.21 13.19 -4.81
CA GLY A 51 14.24 13.10 -6.27
C GLY A 51 15.01 14.25 -6.92
N ARG A 52 14.77 15.48 -6.45
CA ARG A 52 15.47 16.69 -6.97
C ARG A 52 16.97 16.71 -6.64
N VAL A 53 17.33 16.29 -5.42
CA VAL A 53 18.74 16.19 -5.02
C VAL A 53 19.46 15.12 -5.85
N ARG A 54 18.82 13.95 -6.04
CA ARG A 54 19.40 12.86 -6.82
C ARG A 54 19.58 13.22 -8.29
N GLU A 55 18.63 13.94 -8.89
CA GLU A 55 18.74 14.43 -10.27
C GLU A 55 19.98 15.33 -10.47
N LYS A 56 20.28 16.19 -9.50
CA LYS A 56 21.47 17.06 -9.55
C LYS A 56 22.79 16.31 -9.35
N GLN A 57 22.77 15.17 -8.66
CA GLN A 57 23.96 14.33 -8.39
C GLN A 57 24.32 13.42 -9.57
N ILE A 58 23.44 13.24 -10.54
CA ILE A 58 23.71 12.45 -11.76
C ILE A 58 24.03 13.49 -12.86
N PRO A 59 25.30 13.89 -13.06
CA PRO A 59 25.67 14.73 -14.20
C PRO A 59 25.46 13.89 -15.46
N ASN A 60 24.85 14.49 -16.47
CA ASN A 60 24.61 14.01 -17.84
C ASN A 60 24.90 12.51 -18.05
N ARG A 61 23.85 11.75 -18.21
CA ARG A 61 23.93 10.34 -18.61
C ARG A 61 24.67 10.30 -19.95
N ASP A 62 25.99 10.10 -19.91
CA ASP A 62 26.76 9.81 -21.11
C ASP A 62 26.18 8.56 -21.76
N GLN A 63 26.10 8.59 -23.11
CA GLN A 63 25.49 7.54 -23.93
C GLN A 63 26.16 6.17 -23.77
N ASN A 64 27.21 6.03 -22.99
CA ASN A 64 28.05 4.82 -22.85
C ASN A 64 27.85 4.00 -21.57
N GLY A 65 26.77 4.19 -20.81
CA GLY A 65 26.27 3.14 -19.87
C GLY A 65 27.13 2.78 -18.64
N ASN A 66 28.33 3.32 -18.44
CA ASN A 66 29.23 2.99 -17.34
C ASN A 66 29.09 3.98 -16.17
N ASN A 67 28.19 3.67 -15.22
CA ASN A 67 27.99 4.44 -14.00
C ASN A 67 28.17 3.60 -12.72
N SER A 68 29.26 2.83 -12.57
CA SER A 68 29.52 2.06 -11.36
C SER A 68 29.85 2.94 -10.13
N ASP A 69 30.54 4.06 -10.30
CA ASP A 69 30.99 4.89 -9.19
C ASP A 69 29.90 5.81 -8.61
N ASN A 70 28.98 6.30 -9.42
CA ASN A 70 27.87 7.15 -8.97
C ASN A 70 26.72 6.40 -8.25
N GLN A 71 26.62 5.08 -8.43
CA GLN A 71 25.64 4.28 -7.69
C GLN A 71 26.05 4.06 -6.23
N GLN A 72 27.34 3.99 -5.91
CA GLN A 72 27.80 3.84 -4.53
C GLN A 72 27.61 5.13 -3.72
N SER A 73 27.83 6.30 -4.32
CA SER A 73 27.75 7.60 -3.65
C SER A 73 26.37 7.99 -3.14
N GLY A 74 25.29 7.36 -3.60
CA GLY A 74 23.91 7.70 -3.20
C GLY A 74 23.23 6.75 -2.22
N LYS A 75 23.90 5.67 -1.79
CA LYS A 75 23.29 4.65 -0.90
C LYS A 75 22.93 5.20 0.48
N GLY A 76 23.81 6.01 1.06
CA GLY A 76 23.56 6.64 2.38
C GLY A 76 22.39 7.59 2.35
N LEU A 77 22.29 8.44 1.31
CA LEU A 77 21.17 9.34 1.12
C LEU A 77 19.85 8.57 0.91
N LEU A 78 19.89 7.48 0.12
CA LEU A 78 18.73 6.59 -0.07
C LEU A 78 18.28 6.00 1.26
N ALA A 79 19.19 5.38 2.00
CA ALA A 79 18.89 4.75 3.27
C ALA A 79 18.32 5.76 4.28
N GLY A 80 18.98 6.92 4.45
CA GLY A 80 18.50 7.98 5.32
C GLY A 80 17.11 8.50 4.94
N THR A 81 16.85 8.65 3.62
CA THR A 81 15.52 9.06 3.14
C THR A 81 14.46 7.99 3.40
N ILE A 82 14.75 6.70 3.18
CA ILE A 82 13.81 5.61 3.48
C ILE A 82 13.50 5.59 4.97
N VAL A 83 14.50 5.71 5.84
CA VAL A 83 14.29 5.78 7.30
C VAL A 83 13.39 6.96 7.64
N LEU A 84 13.68 8.15 7.10
CA LEU A 84 12.87 9.35 7.36
C LEU A 84 11.42 9.22 6.87
N LEU A 85 11.18 8.56 5.73
CA LEU A 85 9.83 8.27 5.22
C LEU A 85 9.08 7.23 6.06
N LEU A 86 9.80 6.27 6.65
CA LEU A 86 9.20 5.25 7.50
C LEU A 86 8.95 5.71 8.94
N LEU A 87 9.66 6.74 9.42
CA LEU A 87 9.51 7.23 10.80
C LEU A 87 8.06 7.54 11.21
N PRO A 88 7.27 8.31 10.44
CA PRO A 88 5.86 8.55 10.79
C PRO A 88 5.05 7.24 10.86
N LEU A 89 5.24 6.35 9.88
CA LEU A 89 4.56 5.06 9.89
C LEU A 89 4.92 4.22 11.13
N LEU A 90 6.20 4.19 11.50
CA LEU A 90 6.68 3.46 12.67
C LEU A 90 6.13 4.08 13.96
N ALA A 91 6.15 5.40 14.08
CA ALA A 91 5.64 6.10 15.25
C ALA A 91 4.14 5.85 15.44
N PHE A 92 3.31 6.13 14.45
CA PHE A 92 1.85 6.02 14.59
C PHE A 92 1.33 4.58 14.63
N LYS A 93 2.07 3.61 14.14
CA LYS A 93 1.59 2.22 14.05
C LYS A 93 2.18 1.30 15.11
N TYR A 94 3.43 1.56 15.54
CA TYR A 94 4.15 0.58 16.36
C TYR A 94 4.57 1.10 17.73
N LEU A 95 4.47 2.41 18.00
CA LEU A 95 4.94 2.98 19.27
C LEU A 95 4.24 2.32 20.47
N ASP A 96 2.89 2.28 20.44
CA ASP A 96 2.10 1.69 21.53
C ASP A 96 2.38 0.20 21.69
N PHE A 97 2.53 -0.53 20.58
CA PHE A 97 2.88 -1.95 20.60
C PHE A 97 4.27 -2.20 21.21
N ILE A 98 5.28 -1.40 20.84
CA ILE A 98 6.63 -1.52 21.36
C ILE A 98 6.63 -1.19 22.84
N MET A 99 5.94 -0.14 23.25
CA MET A 99 5.88 0.28 24.66
C MET A 99 5.15 -0.75 25.50
N GLY A 100 3.97 -1.24 25.06
CA GLY A 100 3.22 -2.30 25.74
C GLY A 100 4.04 -3.58 25.86
N SER A 101 4.68 -4.04 24.76
CA SER A 101 5.54 -5.23 24.80
C SER A 101 6.76 -5.05 25.74
N THR A 102 7.30 -3.82 25.82
CA THR A 102 8.42 -3.53 26.74
C THR A 102 7.94 -3.55 28.18
N ALA A 103 6.77 -2.97 28.48
CA ALA A 103 6.17 -3.03 29.82
C ALA A 103 5.90 -4.49 30.24
N ASP A 104 5.36 -5.32 29.36
CA ASP A 104 5.12 -6.74 29.61
C ASP A 104 6.44 -7.49 29.93
N MET A 105 7.50 -7.23 29.16
CA MET A 105 8.82 -7.82 29.43
C MET A 105 9.42 -7.37 30.76
N LEU A 106 9.28 -6.10 31.12
CA LEU A 106 9.76 -5.58 32.41
C LEU A 106 8.95 -6.14 33.57
N SER A 107 7.65 -6.34 33.42
CA SER A 107 6.79 -6.97 34.43
C SER A 107 7.19 -8.41 34.72
N LEU A 108 7.64 -9.18 33.72
CA LEU A 108 8.22 -10.51 33.92
C LEU A 108 9.52 -10.49 34.74
N ALA A 109 10.24 -9.37 34.73
CA ALA A 109 11.43 -9.13 35.56
C ALA A 109 11.07 -8.50 36.92
N SER A 110 9.79 -8.46 37.31
CA SER A 110 9.27 -7.82 38.53
C SER A 110 9.51 -6.31 38.60
N LEU A 111 9.71 -5.67 37.43
CA LEU A 111 9.83 -4.21 37.30
C LEU A 111 8.51 -3.67 36.72
N THR A 112 7.70 -3.02 37.54
CA THR A 112 6.48 -2.33 37.10
C THR A 112 6.83 -0.93 36.65
N VAL A 113 6.72 -0.66 35.33
CA VAL A 113 6.91 0.65 34.74
C VAL A 113 5.59 1.08 34.08
N GLU A 114 5.02 2.17 34.58
CA GLU A 114 3.90 2.81 33.89
C GLU A 114 4.39 3.47 32.61
N MET A 115 3.99 2.91 31.46
CA MET A 115 4.29 3.51 30.17
C MET A 115 3.19 4.52 29.80
N PRO A 116 3.55 5.71 29.27
CA PRO A 116 2.56 6.65 28.78
C PRO A 116 1.78 6.07 27.62
N ASP A 117 0.46 6.18 27.66
CA ASP A 117 -0.42 5.84 26.54
C ASP A 117 -0.58 7.11 25.68
N PHE A 118 -0.14 7.02 24.42
CA PHE A 118 -0.15 8.19 23.52
C PHE A 118 -1.45 8.31 22.72
N GLU A 119 -2.36 7.32 22.77
CA GLU A 119 -3.62 7.30 22.00
C GLU A 119 -3.45 7.82 20.56
N LEU A 120 -2.39 7.36 19.88
CA LEU A 120 -2.06 7.83 18.55
C LEU A 120 -3.05 7.27 17.51
N PHE A 121 -3.93 8.13 17.02
CA PHE A 121 -4.80 7.77 15.90
C PHE A 121 -3.98 7.54 14.63
N LEU A 122 -4.15 6.36 14.03
CA LEU A 122 -3.43 6.00 12.80
C LEU A 122 -3.96 6.84 11.62
N PRO A 123 -3.13 7.68 10.97
CA PRO A 123 -3.55 8.46 9.81
C PRO A 123 -4.05 7.56 8.68
N ILE A 124 -5.20 7.91 8.08
CA ILE A 124 -5.75 7.16 6.96
C ILE A 124 -4.73 7.11 5.82
N GLY A 125 -4.51 5.91 5.28
CA GLY A 125 -3.65 5.70 4.13
C GLY A 125 -2.15 5.88 4.38
N ILE A 126 -1.68 6.09 5.63
CA ILE A 126 -0.25 6.31 5.94
C ILE A 126 0.64 5.22 5.34
N SER A 127 0.23 3.97 5.42
CA SER A 127 0.98 2.85 4.84
C SER A 127 1.04 2.94 3.31
N PHE A 128 -0.06 3.35 2.66
CA PHE A 128 -0.16 3.41 1.21
C PHE A 128 0.69 4.54 0.63
N TYR A 129 0.51 5.78 1.10
CA TYR A 129 1.29 6.90 0.58
C TYR A 129 2.78 6.82 0.95
N THR A 130 3.11 6.24 2.11
CA THR A 130 4.52 5.96 2.47
C THR A 130 5.14 4.95 1.50
N PHE A 131 4.43 3.86 1.16
CA PHE A 131 4.91 2.88 0.19
C PHE A 131 5.04 3.46 -1.23
N MET A 132 4.14 4.36 -1.63
CA MET A 132 4.26 5.08 -2.90
C MET A 132 5.50 5.98 -2.92
N ALA A 133 5.74 6.72 -1.83
CA ALA A 133 6.90 7.59 -1.67
C ALA A 133 8.21 6.80 -1.65
N VAL A 134 8.31 5.72 -0.87
CA VAL A 134 9.46 4.81 -0.84
C VAL A 134 9.70 4.17 -2.22
N GLY A 135 8.64 3.69 -2.87
CA GLY A 135 8.73 3.12 -4.23
C GLY A 135 9.32 4.13 -5.22
N TYR A 136 8.83 5.38 -5.20
CA TYR A 136 9.39 6.45 -6.04
C TYR A 136 10.87 6.72 -5.76
N VAL A 137 11.25 6.87 -4.50
CA VAL A 137 12.64 7.14 -4.08
C VAL A 137 13.58 6.04 -4.57
N VAL A 138 13.19 4.76 -4.41
CA VAL A 138 13.96 3.62 -4.88
C VAL A 138 14.01 3.54 -6.41
N ASP A 139 12.89 3.83 -7.10
CA ASP A 139 12.86 3.78 -8.57
C ASP A 139 13.70 4.90 -9.20
N VAL A 140 13.71 6.11 -8.60
CA VAL A 140 14.62 7.20 -9.00
C VAL A 140 16.08 6.80 -8.75
N TYR A 141 16.39 6.21 -7.59
CA TYR A 141 17.73 5.71 -7.28
C TYR A 141 18.22 4.69 -8.32
N LYS A 142 17.36 3.74 -8.68
CA LYS A 142 17.65 2.70 -9.69
C LYS A 142 17.63 3.22 -11.14
N GLY A 143 17.28 4.48 -11.35
CA GLY A 143 17.16 5.07 -12.70
C GLY A 143 15.97 4.55 -13.52
N LYS A 144 15.00 3.87 -12.89
CA LYS A 144 13.80 3.36 -13.56
C LYS A 144 12.80 4.47 -13.91
N VAL A 145 12.75 5.50 -13.08
CA VAL A 145 11.85 6.66 -13.25
C VAL A 145 12.68 7.93 -13.13
N PRO A 146 12.52 8.91 -14.04
CA PRO A 146 13.16 10.20 -13.88
C PRO A 146 12.60 10.94 -12.68
N ALA A 147 13.40 11.80 -12.06
CA ALA A 147 12.94 12.66 -10.98
C ALA A 147 11.82 13.59 -11.46
N VAL A 148 10.78 13.73 -10.66
CA VAL A 148 9.64 14.60 -11.00
C VAL A 148 10.04 16.05 -10.72
N LYS A 149 9.96 16.90 -11.76
CA LYS A 149 10.37 18.32 -11.67
C LYS A 149 9.31 19.20 -11.01
N ASN A 150 8.04 18.89 -11.20
CA ASN A 150 6.92 19.68 -10.69
C ASN A 150 6.39 19.09 -9.40
N LEU A 151 6.42 19.89 -8.32
CA LEU A 151 5.92 19.50 -7.01
C LEU A 151 4.41 19.14 -7.04
N PHE A 152 3.61 19.88 -7.80
CA PHE A 152 2.16 19.61 -7.89
C PHE A 152 1.86 18.27 -8.53
N ASP A 153 2.61 17.87 -9.58
CA ASP A 153 2.46 16.55 -10.19
C ASP A 153 2.83 15.43 -9.21
N PHE A 154 3.86 15.65 -8.40
CA PHE A 154 4.29 14.68 -7.38
C PHE A 154 3.32 14.62 -6.20
N ALA A 155 2.87 15.76 -5.71
CA ALA A 155 1.90 15.85 -4.63
C ALA A 155 0.56 15.19 -5.03
N LEU A 156 0.12 15.40 -6.28
CA LEU A 156 -1.06 14.72 -6.82
C LEU A 156 -0.85 13.20 -6.93
N PHE A 157 0.34 12.73 -7.32
CA PHE A 157 0.65 11.31 -7.35
C PHE A 157 0.52 10.66 -5.97
N VAL A 158 1.11 11.27 -4.93
CA VAL A 158 1.11 10.73 -3.56
C VAL A 158 -0.26 10.85 -2.92
N GLY A 159 -0.93 11.99 -3.11
CA GLY A 159 -2.20 12.33 -2.46
C GLY A 159 -3.46 11.97 -3.26
N PHE A 160 -3.36 11.31 -4.42
CA PHE A 160 -4.49 11.07 -5.32
C PHE A 160 -5.66 10.37 -4.62
N PHE A 161 -6.77 11.09 -4.43
CA PHE A 161 -7.87 10.68 -3.54
C PHE A 161 -8.49 9.30 -3.85
N PRO A 162 -8.59 8.82 -5.11
CA PRO A 162 -9.14 7.49 -5.32
C PRO A 162 -8.31 6.37 -4.71
N GLN A 163 -6.98 6.53 -4.61
CA GLN A 163 -6.09 5.47 -4.14
C GLN A 163 -5.60 5.63 -2.70
N ILE A 164 -5.61 6.88 -2.14
CA ILE A 164 -4.90 7.18 -0.90
C ILE A 164 -5.42 6.41 0.32
N ALA A 165 -6.73 6.13 0.38
CA ALA A 165 -7.34 5.46 1.54
C ALA A 165 -7.14 3.93 1.51
N SER A 166 -7.52 3.27 0.41
CA SER A 166 -7.52 1.79 0.30
C SER A 166 -7.36 1.32 -1.15
N GLY A 167 -6.96 2.21 -2.05
CA GLY A 167 -6.74 1.87 -3.45
C GLY A 167 -5.46 1.06 -3.68
N PRO A 168 -5.19 0.64 -4.92
CA PRO A 168 -3.92 -0.01 -5.27
C PRO A 168 -2.74 0.91 -5.01
N ILE A 169 -1.61 0.34 -4.55
CA ILE A 169 -0.37 1.10 -4.32
C ILE A 169 0.20 1.54 -5.68
N GLY A 170 0.01 2.82 -6.01
CA GLY A 170 0.40 3.39 -7.30
C GLY A 170 1.90 3.40 -7.53
N ARG A 171 2.31 3.14 -8.77
CA ARG A 171 3.70 3.28 -9.21
C ARG A 171 3.90 4.61 -9.94
N ALA A 172 4.95 5.35 -9.56
CA ALA A 172 5.24 6.65 -10.14
C ALA A 172 5.38 6.60 -11.67
N GLY A 173 6.05 5.56 -12.19
CA GLY A 173 6.25 5.36 -13.62
C GLY A 173 4.97 5.09 -14.42
N GLN A 174 3.90 4.63 -13.75
CA GLN A 174 2.61 4.34 -14.40
C GLN A 174 1.61 5.48 -14.23
N LEU A 175 1.51 6.07 -13.04
CA LEU A 175 0.47 7.05 -12.72
C LEU A 175 0.84 8.47 -13.14
N ILE A 176 2.09 8.92 -12.89
CA ILE A 176 2.50 10.29 -13.19
C ILE A 176 2.37 10.65 -14.68
N PRO A 177 2.75 9.79 -15.65
CA PRO A 177 2.51 10.09 -17.07
C PRO A 177 1.03 10.31 -17.40
N GLN A 178 0.12 9.53 -16.82
CA GLN A 178 -1.32 9.68 -17.03
C GLN A 178 -1.86 11.00 -16.46
N LEU A 179 -1.38 11.42 -15.28
CA LEU A 179 -1.74 12.68 -14.65
C LEU A 179 -1.22 13.89 -15.45
N LYS A 180 -0.13 13.73 -16.20
CA LYS A 180 0.44 14.78 -17.04
C LYS A 180 -0.28 14.99 -18.37
N THR A 181 -1.03 14.00 -18.83
CA THR A 181 -1.77 14.05 -20.09
C THR A 181 -3.23 14.42 -19.87
N THR A 182 -3.80 15.19 -20.80
CA THR A 182 -5.22 15.50 -20.77
C THR A 182 -6.04 14.27 -21.18
N GLN A 183 -6.83 13.76 -20.25
CA GLN A 183 -7.71 12.64 -20.53
C GLN A 183 -8.99 13.11 -21.21
N PRO A 184 -9.38 12.52 -22.36
CA PRO A 184 -10.65 12.80 -23.01
C PRO A 184 -11.83 12.19 -22.25
N LEU A 185 -12.98 12.83 -22.32
CA LEU A 185 -14.22 12.24 -21.83
C LEU A 185 -14.66 11.13 -22.77
N LEU A 186 -14.48 9.88 -22.36
CA LEU A 186 -14.92 8.71 -23.11
C LEU A 186 -16.06 8.01 -22.38
N TYR A 187 -17.19 7.84 -23.03
CA TYR A 187 -18.34 7.11 -22.47
C TYR A 187 -17.96 5.71 -21.96
N LYS A 188 -17.07 5.02 -22.68
CA LYS A 188 -16.55 3.71 -22.29
C LYS A 188 -15.89 3.74 -20.91
N ASN A 189 -15.06 4.75 -20.62
CA ASN A 189 -14.37 4.90 -19.33
C ASN A 189 -15.35 5.27 -18.22
N LEU A 190 -16.26 6.20 -18.49
CA LEU A 190 -17.27 6.64 -17.54
C LEU A 190 -18.19 5.45 -17.16
N SER A 191 -18.76 4.75 -18.16
CA SER A 191 -19.64 3.60 -17.94
C SER A 191 -18.92 2.46 -17.21
N ALA A 192 -17.68 2.12 -17.61
CA ALA A 192 -16.90 1.08 -16.95
C ALA A 192 -16.57 1.47 -15.51
N GLY A 193 -16.13 2.71 -15.26
CA GLY A 193 -15.82 3.20 -13.93
C GLY A 193 -17.01 3.18 -12.99
N VAL A 194 -18.19 3.63 -13.45
CA VAL A 194 -19.44 3.58 -12.66
C VAL A 194 -19.82 2.13 -12.35
N LYS A 195 -19.78 1.22 -13.32
CA LYS A 195 -20.06 -0.21 -13.08
C LYS A 195 -19.11 -0.82 -12.06
N MET A 196 -17.82 -0.50 -12.13
CA MET A 196 -16.83 -0.98 -11.16
C MET A 196 -17.12 -0.44 -9.76
N MET A 197 -17.46 0.84 -9.61
CA MET A 197 -17.83 1.42 -8.31
C MET A 197 -19.11 0.76 -7.76
N LEU A 198 -20.16 0.59 -8.58
CA LEU A 198 -21.40 -0.05 -8.13
C LEU A 198 -21.16 -1.49 -7.67
N TRP A 199 -20.35 -2.26 -8.42
CA TRP A 199 -19.98 -3.60 -8.02
C TRP A 199 -19.14 -3.59 -6.74
N GLY A 200 -18.20 -2.66 -6.60
CA GLY A 200 -17.40 -2.48 -5.38
C GLY A 200 -18.27 -2.14 -4.17
N PHE A 201 -19.23 -1.23 -4.30
CA PHE A 201 -20.19 -0.93 -3.23
C PHE A 201 -21.07 -2.13 -2.88
N PHE A 202 -21.53 -2.90 -3.87
CA PHE A 202 -22.26 -4.12 -3.60
C PHE A 202 -21.42 -5.12 -2.79
N MET A 203 -20.18 -5.37 -3.22
CA MET A 203 -19.27 -6.27 -2.50
C MET A 203 -19.04 -5.80 -1.06
N LYS A 204 -18.78 -4.50 -0.85
CA LYS A 204 -18.49 -3.95 0.48
C LYS A 204 -19.73 -3.92 1.37
N LEU A 205 -20.81 -3.24 0.93
CA LEU A 205 -21.94 -2.91 1.80
C LEU A 205 -22.93 -4.06 1.94
N VAL A 206 -23.12 -4.85 0.85
CA VAL A 206 -24.14 -5.91 0.83
C VAL A 206 -23.55 -7.26 1.24
N VAL A 207 -22.32 -7.56 0.83
CA VAL A 207 -21.71 -8.88 1.15
C VAL A 207 -20.76 -8.75 2.34
N GLY A 208 -19.74 -7.89 2.26
CA GLY A 208 -18.69 -7.79 3.28
C GLY A 208 -19.22 -7.38 4.65
N ASP A 209 -19.93 -6.24 4.72
CA ASP A 209 -20.44 -5.72 6.00
C ASP A 209 -21.51 -6.65 6.60
N ARG A 210 -22.35 -7.29 5.78
CA ARG A 210 -23.36 -8.24 6.29
C ARG A 210 -22.74 -9.53 6.80
N ALA A 211 -21.74 -10.07 6.09
CA ALA A 211 -20.97 -11.20 6.58
C ALA A 211 -20.24 -10.85 7.89
N GLY A 212 -19.69 -9.61 7.99
CA GLY A 212 -19.02 -9.11 9.18
C GLY A 212 -19.88 -9.16 10.44
N ILE A 213 -21.15 -8.75 10.37
CA ILE A 213 -22.07 -8.80 11.52
C ILE A 213 -22.16 -10.21 12.11
N TYR A 214 -22.30 -11.24 11.24
CA TYR A 214 -22.35 -12.62 11.69
C TYR A 214 -21.01 -13.09 12.27
N VAL A 215 -19.93 -12.78 11.59
CA VAL A 215 -18.55 -13.15 11.99
C VAL A 215 -18.21 -12.55 13.35
N ASP A 216 -18.44 -11.26 13.55
CA ASP A 216 -18.14 -10.56 14.80
C ASP A 216 -18.99 -11.08 15.95
N THR A 217 -20.28 -11.38 15.71
CA THR A 217 -21.17 -11.96 16.72
C THR A 217 -20.69 -13.33 17.16
N VAL A 218 -20.33 -14.21 16.21
CA VAL A 218 -19.94 -15.60 16.55
C VAL A 218 -18.54 -15.63 17.18
N PHE A 219 -17.57 -14.91 16.64
CA PHE A 219 -16.22 -14.89 17.21
C PHE A 219 -16.12 -14.07 18.50
N GLY A 220 -16.91 -13.01 18.65
CA GLY A 220 -16.99 -12.23 19.90
C GLY A 220 -17.56 -13.05 21.07
N GLY A 221 -18.46 -14.00 20.78
CA GLY A 221 -19.04 -14.89 21.76
C GLY A 221 -18.71 -16.37 21.56
N TYR A 222 -17.52 -16.70 21.06
CA TYR A 222 -17.15 -18.05 20.58
C TYR A 222 -17.40 -19.18 21.60
N MET A 223 -17.29 -18.89 22.89
CA MET A 223 -17.58 -19.86 23.96
C MET A 223 -19.05 -20.30 24.05
N HIS A 224 -19.96 -19.48 23.50
CA HIS A 224 -21.41 -19.76 23.54
C HIS A 224 -21.93 -20.33 22.20
N HIS A 225 -21.04 -20.56 21.23
CA HIS A 225 -21.39 -21.09 19.91
C HIS A 225 -20.89 -22.53 19.72
N ASN A 226 -21.65 -23.34 19.01
CA ASN A 226 -21.26 -24.72 18.67
C ASN A 226 -20.24 -24.72 17.50
N GLY A 227 -19.59 -25.88 17.28
CA GLY A 227 -18.57 -26.05 16.27
C GLY A 227 -19.04 -25.73 14.82
N VAL A 228 -20.33 -26.02 14.53
CA VAL A 228 -20.92 -25.73 13.21
C VAL A 228 -21.01 -24.22 12.97
N SER A 229 -21.46 -23.45 13.97
CA SER A 229 -21.51 -21.98 13.88
C SER A 229 -20.12 -21.40 13.67
N LEU A 230 -19.09 -21.92 14.37
CA LEU A 230 -17.71 -21.48 14.20
C LEU A 230 -17.15 -21.80 12.80
N MET A 231 -17.49 -22.97 12.24
CA MET A 231 -17.10 -23.31 10.85
C MET A 231 -17.77 -22.37 9.83
N ILE A 232 -19.06 -22.09 9.99
CA ILE A 232 -19.78 -21.16 9.13
C ILE A 232 -19.16 -19.75 9.26
N ALA A 233 -18.88 -19.28 10.48
CA ALA A 233 -18.24 -18.00 10.71
C ALA A 233 -16.85 -17.90 10.04
N THR A 234 -16.06 -18.96 10.10
CA THR A 234 -14.75 -19.04 9.43
C THR A 234 -14.91 -18.93 7.90
N PHE A 235 -15.89 -19.62 7.33
CA PHE A 235 -16.18 -19.52 5.89
C PHE A 235 -16.68 -18.11 5.54
N MET A 236 -17.59 -17.53 6.30
CA MET A 236 -18.09 -16.18 6.10
C MET A 236 -16.98 -15.14 6.26
N TYR A 237 -16.03 -15.34 7.17
CA TYR A 237 -14.86 -14.48 7.31
C TYR A 237 -13.99 -14.44 6.04
N THR A 238 -13.82 -15.58 5.35
CA THR A 238 -13.08 -15.59 4.08
C THR A 238 -13.76 -14.77 3.00
N ILE A 239 -15.10 -14.79 2.94
CA ILE A 239 -15.89 -13.98 2.03
C ILE A 239 -15.83 -12.51 2.44
N GLN A 240 -15.98 -12.21 3.74
CA GLN A 240 -15.93 -10.86 4.30
C GLN A 240 -14.63 -10.16 3.93
N ILE A 241 -13.48 -10.74 4.27
CA ILE A 241 -12.17 -10.11 4.05
C ILE A 241 -11.89 -9.84 2.56
N TYR A 242 -12.36 -10.73 1.68
CA TYR A 242 -12.25 -10.53 0.23
C TYR A 242 -13.17 -9.42 -0.25
N CYS A 243 -14.45 -9.49 0.08
CA CYS A 243 -15.44 -8.53 -0.40
C CYS A 243 -15.21 -7.13 0.16
N ASP A 244 -14.75 -7.04 1.41
CA ASP A 244 -14.39 -5.78 2.04
C ASP A 244 -13.25 -5.09 1.28
N TYR A 245 -12.13 -5.76 1.11
CA TYR A 245 -10.96 -5.14 0.53
C TYR A 245 -10.98 -5.06 -1.00
N ALA A 246 -11.50 -6.07 -1.69
CA ALA A 246 -11.70 -6.00 -3.14
C ALA A 246 -12.77 -4.97 -3.52
N GLY A 247 -13.81 -4.81 -2.68
CA GLY A 247 -14.83 -3.78 -2.85
C GLY A 247 -14.24 -2.38 -2.82
N TYR A 248 -13.46 -2.04 -1.78
CA TYR A 248 -12.77 -0.75 -1.70
C TYR A 248 -11.83 -0.52 -2.88
N SER A 249 -11.07 -1.55 -3.26
CA SER A 249 -10.15 -1.46 -4.39
C SER A 249 -10.87 -1.18 -5.71
N LEU A 250 -12.02 -1.83 -5.95
CA LEU A 250 -12.85 -1.59 -7.14
C LEU A 250 -13.48 -0.20 -7.17
N ILE A 251 -13.91 0.32 -6.00
CA ILE A 251 -14.41 1.69 -5.89
C ILE A 251 -13.30 2.68 -6.28
N ALA A 252 -12.08 2.47 -5.77
CA ALA A 252 -10.93 3.31 -6.07
C ALA A 252 -10.56 3.29 -7.57
N ILE A 253 -10.46 2.09 -8.15
CA ILE A 253 -10.14 1.88 -9.58
C ILE A 253 -11.25 2.48 -10.45
N GLY A 254 -12.51 2.22 -10.10
CA GLY A 254 -13.67 2.76 -10.82
C GLY A 254 -13.71 4.29 -10.78
N ALA A 255 -13.46 4.88 -9.62
CA ALA A 255 -13.39 6.32 -9.45
C ALA A 255 -12.30 6.96 -10.33
N ALA A 256 -11.09 6.42 -10.35
CA ALA A 256 -10.01 6.87 -11.23
C ALA A 256 -10.38 6.70 -12.72
N ARG A 257 -10.99 5.57 -13.08
CA ARG A 257 -11.37 5.26 -14.45
C ARG A 257 -12.45 6.19 -15.00
N THR A 258 -13.37 6.70 -14.14
CA THR A 258 -14.34 7.72 -14.59
C THR A 258 -13.65 9.01 -15.07
N MET A 259 -12.42 9.28 -14.61
CA MET A 259 -11.58 10.42 -15.03
C MET A 259 -10.58 10.05 -16.12
N GLY A 260 -10.65 8.83 -16.69
CA GLY A 260 -9.73 8.34 -17.71
C GLY A 260 -8.38 7.89 -17.18
N ILE A 261 -8.22 7.76 -15.85
CA ILE A 261 -6.98 7.34 -15.19
C ILE A 261 -7.08 5.85 -14.85
N GLU A 262 -6.10 5.06 -15.28
CA GLU A 262 -6.05 3.62 -15.03
C GLU A 262 -5.14 3.34 -13.83
N LEU A 263 -5.72 2.73 -12.79
CA LEU A 263 -4.98 2.15 -11.67
C LEU A 263 -4.80 0.66 -11.90
N MET A 264 -3.76 0.08 -11.28
CA MET A 264 -3.52 -1.36 -11.38
C MET A 264 -4.59 -2.17 -10.64
N GLU A 265 -4.86 -3.38 -11.13
CA GLU A 265 -5.72 -4.33 -10.43
C GLU A 265 -5.10 -4.77 -9.10
N ASN A 266 -5.94 -4.96 -8.08
CA ASN A 266 -5.53 -5.48 -6.78
C ASN A 266 -5.95 -6.93 -6.55
N PHE A 267 -7.02 -7.38 -7.18
CA PHE A 267 -7.55 -8.74 -7.03
C PHE A 267 -7.97 -9.31 -8.38
N HIS A 268 -7.55 -10.55 -8.64
CA HIS A 268 -7.94 -11.28 -9.84
C HIS A 268 -8.44 -12.69 -9.50
N ARG A 269 -9.70 -12.81 -9.02
CA ARG A 269 -10.35 -14.07 -8.63
C ARG A 269 -9.47 -14.98 -7.78
N PRO A 270 -9.00 -14.52 -6.59
CA PRO A 270 -7.98 -15.23 -5.82
C PRO A 270 -8.44 -16.60 -5.31
N TYR A 271 -9.73 -16.78 -5.01
CA TYR A 271 -10.26 -18.06 -4.51
C TYR A 271 -10.38 -19.15 -5.59
N PHE A 272 -10.17 -18.81 -6.86
CA PHE A 272 -10.03 -19.78 -7.96
C PHE A 272 -8.55 -20.09 -8.26
N ALA A 273 -7.66 -19.85 -7.31
CA ALA A 273 -6.26 -20.18 -7.44
C ALA A 273 -6.05 -21.70 -7.31
N THR A 274 -5.18 -22.25 -8.15
CA THR A 274 -4.84 -23.70 -8.14
C THR A 274 -3.66 -24.03 -7.23
N SER A 275 -2.97 -23.00 -6.72
CA SER A 275 -1.85 -23.15 -5.79
C SER A 275 -1.73 -21.94 -4.87
N VAL A 276 -0.98 -22.08 -3.75
CA VAL A 276 -0.70 -20.95 -2.84
C VAL A 276 0.07 -19.85 -3.55
N ALA A 277 1.01 -20.19 -4.43
CA ALA A 277 1.75 -19.21 -5.21
C ALA A 277 0.83 -18.47 -6.21
N ASP A 278 -0.13 -19.19 -6.82
CA ASP A 278 -1.13 -18.59 -7.72
C ASP A 278 -2.10 -17.69 -6.94
N PHE A 279 -2.49 -18.08 -5.72
CA PHE A 279 -3.29 -17.25 -4.82
C PHE A 279 -2.62 -15.89 -4.57
N TRP A 280 -1.34 -15.85 -4.20
CA TRP A 280 -0.62 -14.60 -3.92
C TRP A 280 -0.37 -13.76 -5.17
N ARG A 281 -0.38 -14.33 -6.36
CA ARG A 281 -0.35 -13.57 -7.62
C ARG A 281 -1.67 -12.86 -7.92
N LYS A 282 -2.77 -13.34 -7.32
CA LYS A 282 -4.14 -12.86 -7.53
C LYS A 282 -4.71 -12.07 -6.36
N TRP A 283 -4.06 -12.13 -5.19
CA TRP A 283 -4.44 -11.45 -3.95
C TRP A 283 -3.54 -10.25 -3.69
N HIS A 284 -4.16 -9.08 -3.48
CA HIS A 284 -3.48 -7.82 -3.17
C HIS A 284 -2.24 -7.59 -4.05
N ILE A 285 -2.46 -7.58 -5.36
CA ILE A 285 -1.40 -7.63 -6.39
C ILE A 285 -0.44 -6.44 -6.25
N SER A 286 -0.97 -5.24 -5.97
CA SER A 286 -0.14 -4.04 -5.81
C SER A 286 0.84 -4.15 -4.64
N LEU A 287 0.40 -4.71 -3.51
CA LEU A 287 1.24 -4.95 -2.34
C LEU A 287 2.23 -6.09 -2.58
N SER A 288 1.78 -7.22 -3.10
CA SER A 288 2.61 -8.39 -3.37
C SER A 288 3.74 -8.05 -4.35
N THR A 289 3.44 -7.29 -5.40
CA THR A 289 4.45 -6.79 -6.34
C THR A 289 5.36 -5.74 -5.71
N TRP A 290 4.84 -4.91 -4.79
CA TRP A 290 5.65 -3.94 -4.06
C TRP A 290 6.71 -4.64 -3.19
N PHE A 291 6.31 -5.61 -2.36
CA PHE A 291 7.24 -6.38 -1.54
C PHE A 291 8.25 -7.15 -2.38
N ARG A 292 7.83 -7.74 -3.49
CA ARG A 292 8.76 -8.41 -4.42
C ARG A 292 9.84 -7.45 -4.94
N ASP A 293 9.46 -6.25 -5.40
CA ASP A 293 10.35 -5.33 -6.09
C ASP A 293 11.26 -4.53 -5.14
N TYR A 294 10.79 -4.26 -3.91
CA TYR A 294 11.48 -3.38 -2.96
C TYR A 294 12.01 -4.08 -1.71
N VAL A 295 11.60 -5.32 -1.43
CA VAL A 295 12.13 -6.12 -0.33
C VAL A 295 12.81 -7.38 -0.84
N TYR A 296 12.09 -8.25 -1.56
CA TYR A 296 12.59 -9.56 -1.96
C TYR A 296 13.79 -9.47 -2.92
N PHE A 297 13.67 -8.71 -4.01
CA PHE A 297 14.75 -8.56 -4.97
C PHE A 297 15.98 -7.84 -4.41
N PRO A 298 15.87 -6.76 -3.61
CA PRO A 298 17.04 -6.16 -2.96
C PRO A 298 17.76 -7.11 -2.00
N CYS A 299 17.06 -8.05 -1.36
CA CYS A 299 17.67 -9.09 -0.52
C CYS A 299 18.39 -10.18 -1.31
N GLY A 300 18.30 -10.16 -2.66
CA GLY A 300 18.95 -11.13 -3.56
C GLY A 300 17.97 -12.02 -4.35
N GLY A 301 16.67 -12.00 -4.04
CA GLY A 301 15.66 -12.79 -4.75
C GLY A 301 15.93 -14.30 -4.66
N SER A 302 15.67 -15.03 -5.76
CA SER A 302 15.87 -16.48 -5.88
C SER A 302 17.22 -16.88 -6.52
N ARG A 303 18.07 -15.91 -6.91
CA ARG A 303 19.31 -16.19 -7.66
C ARG A 303 20.52 -16.51 -6.78
N CYS A 304 20.37 -16.57 -5.46
CA CYS A 304 21.46 -16.65 -4.49
C CYS A 304 21.56 -18.00 -3.77
N GLY A 305 20.95 -19.06 -4.31
CA GLY A 305 20.90 -20.41 -3.73
C GLY A 305 19.71 -20.60 -2.79
N GLN A 306 19.32 -21.87 -2.54
CA GLN A 306 18.07 -22.22 -1.84
C GLN A 306 17.97 -21.62 -0.43
N PHE A 307 19.00 -21.76 0.40
CA PHE A 307 18.99 -21.24 1.77
C PHE A 307 18.78 -19.71 1.81
N LYS A 308 19.47 -18.95 0.95
CA LYS A 308 19.30 -17.49 0.87
C LYS A 308 17.95 -17.12 0.29
N THR A 309 17.40 -17.91 -0.62
CA THR A 309 16.03 -17.72 -1.15
C THR A 309 15.00 -17.85 -0.04
N TYR A 310 15.09 -18.88 0.82
CA TYR A 310 14.20 -19.07 1.96
C TYR A 310 14.34 -17.95 2.99
N ARG A 311 15.55 -17.52 3.30
CA ARG A 311 15.80 -16.35 4.13
C ARG A 311 15.12 -15.10 3.57
N ASN A 312 15.26 -14.83 2.27
CA ASN A 312 14.69 -13.65 1.61
C ASN A 312 13.16 -13.70 1.60
N LEU A 313 12.56 -14.87 1.40
CA LEU A 313 11.14 -15.10 1.54
C LEU A 313 10.69 -14.84 3.00
N MET A 314 11.40 -15.39 3.99
CA MET A 314 11.09 -15.17 5.41
C MET A 314 11.09 -13.69 5.74
N ILE A 315 12.14 -12.94 5.36
CA ILE A 315 12.22 -11.48 5.58
C ILE A 315 11.02 -10.79 4.94
N THR A 316 10.68 -11.14 3.69
CA THR A 316 9.59 -10.52 2.96
C THR A 316 8.23 -10.76 3.65
N PHE A 317 7.96 -11.99 4.09
CA PHE A 317 6.71 -12.32 4.78
C PHE A 317 6.65 -11.74 6.20
N LEU A 318 7.77 -11.67 6.92
CA LEU A 318 7.83 -11.00 8.22
C LEU A 318 7.54 -9.50 8.09
N VAL A 319 8.17 -8.82 7.12
CA VAL A 319 7.90 -7.40 6.85
C VAL A 319 6.45 -7.20 6.41
N SER A 320 5.89 -8.12 5.61
CA SER A 320 4.48 -8.08 5.23
C SER A 320 3.56 -8.28 6.43
N GLY A 321 3.87 -9.21 7.32
CA GLY A 321 3.10 -9.43 8.56
C GLY A 321 3.12 -8.19 9.45
N LEU A 322 4.28 -7.63 9.71
CA LEU A 322 4.44 -6.38 10.45
C LEU A 322 3.65 -5.23 9.79
N TRP A 323 3.67 -5.14 8.46
CA TRP A 323 2.89 -4.12 7.75
C TRP A 323 1.38 -4.23 8.01
N HIS A 324 0.82 -5.45 8.17
CA HIS A 324 -0.60 -5.63 8.44
C HIS A 324 -1.02 -5.11 9.81
N GLY A 325 -0.21 -5.29 10.84
CA GLY A 325 -0.56 -4.81 12.17
C GLY A 325 0.55 -4.93 13.20
N ALA A 326 0.47 -4.11 14.24
CA ALA A 326 1.36 -4.11 15.38
C ALA A 326 0.82 -5.08 16.45
N ALA A 327 0.90 -6.38 16.18
CA ALA A 327 0.49 -7.43 17.11
C ALA A 327 1.23 -8.74 16.82
N TYR A 328 1.44 -9.57 17.85
CA TYR A 328 2.17 -10.83 17.74
C TYR A 328 1.54 -11.82 16.75
N ASN A 329 0.21 -11.85 16.62
CA ASN A 329 -0.48 -12.69 15.65
C ASN A 329 -0.10 -12.37 14.20
N PHE A 330 0.21 -11.12 13.84
CA PHE A 330 0.68 -10.75 12.50
C PHE A 330 2.13 -11.20 12.25
N ILE A 331 2.97 -11.23 13.28
CA ILE A 331 4.32 -11.81 13.20
C ILE A 331 4.22 -13.31 12.95
N LEU A 332 3.39 -14.01 13.73
CA LEU A 332 3.12 -15.46 13.56
C LEU A 332 2.52 -15.76 12.18
N TRP A 333 1.62 -14.90 11.71
CA TRP A 333 1.07 -14.99 10.36
C TRP A 333 2.17 -14.93 9.29
N GLY A 334 3.11 -13.98 9.40
CA GLY A 334 4.26 -13.87 8.48
C GLY A 334 5.12 -15.14 8.46
N VAL A 335 5.43 -15.71 9.64
CA VAL A 335 6.19 -16.95 9.77
C VAL A 335 5.45 -18.16 9.17
N SER A 336 4.15 -18.31 9.46
CA SER A 336 3.34 -19.43 8.97
C SER A 336 3.21 -19.43 7.44
N ARG A 337 3.14 -18.25 6.82
CA ARG A 337 3.09 -18.07 5.37
C ARG A 337 4.39 -18.45 4.68
N CYS A 338 5.53 -18.19 5.31
CA CYS A 338 6.81 -18.63 4.78
C CYS A 338 6.88 -20.16 4.74
N LYS A 339 6.47 -20.85 5.82
CA LYS A 339 6.43 -22.33 5.87
C LYS A 339 5.62 -22.93 4.72
N SER A 340 4.44 -22.40 4.43
CA SER A 340 3.56 -22.95 3.37
C SER A 340 4.13 -22.81 1.95
N ASN A 341 4.96 -21.82 1.70
CA ASN A 341 5.66 -21.66 0.40
C ASN A 341 6.93 -22.53 0.30
N ILE A 342 7.70 -22.64 1.39
CA ILE A 342 8.89 -23.50 1.46
C ILE A 342 8.51 -24.98 1.31
N TRP A 343 7.43 -25.41 1.97
CA TRP A 343 6.98 -26.81 1.94
C TRP A 343 6.65 -27.31 0.53
N LYS A 344 6.13 -26.45 -0.35
CA LYS A 344 5.80 -26.82 -1.73
C LYS A 344 7.03 -27.00 -2.62
N ASP A 345 8.08 -26.18 -2.43
CA ASP A 345 9.32 -26.34 -3.18
C ASP A 345 10.07 -27.61 -2.77
N ILE A 346 9.91 -28.07 -1.51
CA ILE A 346 10.50 -29.34 -1.02
C ILE A 346 9.71 -30.58 -1.51
N THR A 347 8.39 -30.44 -1.72
CA THR A 347 7.54 -31.56 -2.19
C THR A 347 7.39 -31.61 -3.70
N ALA A 348 7.95 -30.64 -4.44
CA ALA A 348 7.97 -30.58 -5.92
C ALA A 348 9.31 -31.07 -6.52
N CYS A 349 10.28 -31.49 -5.70
CA CYS A 349 11.44 -32.30 -6.02
C CYS A 349 11.17 -33.77 -5.71
#